data_de907dc0c89c7dba048646e62cfad185
#
_entry.id   de907dc0c89c7dba048646e62cfad185
#
_cell.length_a   1.000
_cell.length_b   1.000
_cell.length_c   1.000
_cell.angle_alpha   90.00
_cell.angle_beta   90.00
_cell.angle_gamma   90.00
#
_symmetry.space_group_name_H-M   'P 1'
#
loop_
_entity.id
_entity.type
_entity.pdbx_description
1 polymer ?
#
loop_
_entity_poly.entity_id
_entity_poly.type
_entity_poly.pdbx_seq_one_letter_code
_entity_poly.pdbx_strand_id
1 'polypeptide(L)'
;MTMTKRDVVGRWFSEIWDAGNLSALDKLLAPSLGEDDPIYCGLALRKDLPFLAEMFGRLMGPMKTEILVYLEDGDWVSVYYRTVASGPDGDTPIKIESLLMFRFEQGLIAELISKIDSLALFEQLGQMPPDTLLGCFSGQCLTCK
;
A
#
# COMPACT_ATOMS: atom_id res chain seq x y z
N MET A 1 -7.47 -23.30 -13.63
CA MET A 1 -7.84 -21.96 -14.12
C MET A 1 -6.73 -20.97 -13.84
N THR A 2 -6.35 -20.23 -14.87
CA THR A 2 -5.31 -19.22 -14.77
C THR A 2 -5.90 -17.96 -14.15
N MET A 3 -5.25 -17.40 -13.13
CA MET A 3 -5.66 -16.12 -12.54
C MET A 3 -5.46 -15.00 -13.56
N THR A 4 -6.44 -14.09 -13.64
CA THR A 4 -6.29 -12.85 -14.40
C THR A 4 -5.42 -11.87 -13.61
N LYS A 5 -4.91 -10.82 -14.27
CA LYS A 5 -4.21 -9.74 -13.57
C LYS A 5 -5.12 -9.12 -12.50
N ARG A 6 -6.39 -8.96 -12.80
CA ARG A 6 -7.37 -8.42 -11.84
C ARG A 6 -7.49 -9.30 -10.60
N ASP A 7 -7.49 -10.64 -10.78
CA ASP A 7 -7.51 -11.56 -9.65
C ASP A 7 -6.26 -11.41 -8.78
N VAL A 8 -5.09 -11.32 -9.40
CA VAL A 8 -3.81 -11.14 -8.69
C VAL A 8 -3.80 -9.82 -7.90
N VAL A 9 -4.24 -8.72 -8.52
CA VAL A 9 -4.34 -7.42 -7.86
C VAL A 9 -5.30 -7.47 -6.68
N GLY A 10 -6.48 -8.09 -6.86
CA GLY A 10 -7.46 -8.25 -5.78
C GLY A 10 -6.90 -9.04 -4.61
N ARG A 11 -6.19 -10.12 -4.89
CA ARG A 11 -5.56 -10.94 -3.86
C ARG A 11 -4.39 -10.23 -3.18
N TRP A 12 -3.64 -9.40 -3.89
CA TRP A 12 -2.61 -8.56 -3.30
C TRP A 12 -3.17 -7.74 -2.14
N PHE A 13 -4.29 -7.07 -2.34
CA PHE A 13 -4.92 -6.28 -1.28
C PHE A 13 -5.60 -7.14 -0.22
N SER A 14 -6.43 -8.10 -0.63
CA SER A 14 -7.24 -8.86 0.32
C SER A 14 -6.43 -9.86 1.16
N GLU A 15 -5.45 -10.52 0.57
CA GLU A 15 -4.66 -11.54 1.29
C GLU A 15 -3.45 -10.97 1.99
N ILE A 16 -2.67 -10.11 1.33
CA ILE A 16 -1.43 -9.61 1.91
C ILE A 16 -1.70 -8.53 2.95
N TRP A 17 -2.49 -7.52 2.60
CA TRP A 17 -2.68 -6.35 3.44
C TRP A 17 -3.88 -6.50 4.39
N ASP A 18 -5.05 -6.85 3.88
CA ASP A 18 -6.25 -6.93 4.71
C ASP A 18 -6.22 -8.14 5.65
N ALA A 19 -5.83 -9.31 5.16
CA ALA A 19 -5.79 -10.55 5.95
C ALA A 19 -4.45 -10.84 6.62
N GLY A 20 -3.36 -10.18 6.18
CA GLY A 20 -2.02 -10.47 6.70
C GLY A 20 -1.48 -11.85 6.35
N ASN A 21 -1.97 -12.45 5.27
CA ASN A 21 -1.57 -13.79 4.83
C ASN A 21 -0.31 -13.72 3.95
N LEU A 22 0.84 -13.60 4.59
CA LEU A 22 2.11 -13.45 3.89
C LEU A 22 2.55 -14.69 3.10
N SER A 23 1.97 -15.86 3.41
CA SER A 23 2.26 -17.07 2.65
C SER A 23 1.76 -17.00 1.20
N ALA A 24 0.87 -16.07 0.89
CA ALA A 24 0.39 -15.87 -0.47
C ALA A 24 1.39 -15.11 -1.36
N LEU A 25 2.41 -14.47 -0.80
CA LEU A 25 3.37 -13.65 -1.56
C LEU A 25 4.00 -14.42 -2.73
N ASP A 26 4.47 -15.63 -2.47
CA ASP A 26 5.16 -16.43 -3.51
C ASP A 26 4.24 -16.83 -4.66
N LYS A 27 2.94 -16.79 -4.44
CA LYS A 27 1.93 -17.07 -5.48
C LYS A 27 1.58 -15.85 -6.32
N LEU A 28 1.91 -14.67 -5.85
CA LEU A 28 1.55 -13.39 -6.48
C LEU A 28 2.73 -12.69 -7.13
N LEU A 29 3.94 -12.89 -6.59
CA LEU A 29 5.15 -12.21 -7.04
C LEU A 29 5.91 -13.06 -8.06
N ALA A 30 6.41 -12.40 -9.11
CA ALA A 30 7.23 -13.05 -10.13
C ALA A 30 8.62 -13.43 -9.57
N PRO A 31 9.20 -14.56 -10.01
CA PRO A 31 10.57 -14.91 -9.59
C PRO A 31 11.62 -13.88 -9.98
N SER A 32 11.35 -13.07 -11.03
CA SER A 32 12.25 -12.00 -11.48
C SER A 32 12.30 -10.80 -10.52
N LEU A 33 11.31 -10.67 -9.61
CA LEU A 33 11.35 -9.66 -8.56
C LEU A 33 12.29 -10.14 -7.46
N GLY A 34 13.54 -9.69 -7.48
CA GLY A 34 14.58 -10.12 -6.57
C GLY A 34 14.40 -9.53 -5.17
N GLU A 35 15.07 -10.16 -4.20
CA GLU A 35 14.99 -9.76 -2.78
C GLU A 35 15.45 -8.31 -2.54
N ASP A 36 16.39 -7.83 -3.34
CA ASP A 36 16.95 -6.48 -3.22
C ASP A 36 16.28 -5.46 -4.16
N ASP A 37 15.22 -5.88 -4.88
CA ASP A 37 14.48 -4.95 -5.74
C ASP A 37 13.58 -4.04 -4.90
N PRO A 38 13.52 -2.73 -5.24
CA PRO A 38 12.68 -1.79 -4.51
C PRO A 38 11.20 -2.04 -4.77
N ILE A 39 10.38 -1.88 -3.75
CA ILE A 39 8.93 -2.09 -3.85
C ILE A 39 8.09 -0.89 -3.43
N TYR A 40 8.54 -0.05 -2.51
CA TYR A 40 7.78 1.10 -2.01
C TYR A 40 8.58 2.39 -2.13
N CYS A 41 8.46 3.09 -3.23
CA CYS A 41 9.08 4.41 -3.43
C CYS A 41 10.56 4.46 -3.04
N GLY A 42 11.27 3.35 -3.15
CA GLY A 42 12.66 3.23 -2.70
C GLY A 42 12.85 3.15 -1.19
N LEU A 43 11.77 3.10 -0.41
CA LEU A 43 11.84 3.02 1.05
C LEU A 43 12.04 1.60 1.55
N ALA A 44 11.68 0.61 0.74
CA ALA A 44 11.75 -0.78 1.13
C ALA A 44 12.09 -1.67 -0.05
N LEU A 45 12.68 -2.81 0.27
CA LEU A 45 13.03 -3.84 -0.70
C LEU A 45 12.06 -4.99 -0.61
N ARG A 46 12.03 -5.84 -1.64
CA ARG A 46 11.14 -7.01 -1.66
C ARG A 46 11.29 -7.88 -0.40
N LYS A 47 12.52 -8.06 0.07
CA LYS A 47 12.79 -8.86 1.29
C LYS A 47 12.20 -8.27 2.57
N ASP A 48 11.90 -6.97 2.57
CA ASP A 48 11.33 -6.27 3.72
C ASP A 48 9.80 -6.35 3.79
N LEU A 49 9.15 -6.93 2.77
CA LEU A 49 7.68 -7.00 2.69
C LEU A 49 7.02 -7.58 3.94
N PRO A 50 7.49 -8.73 4.49
CA PRO A 50 6.87 -9.27 5.70
C PRO A 50 6.92 -8.31 6.88
N PHE A 51 8.05 -7.63 7.06
CA PHE A 51 8.23 -6.64 8.12
C PHE A 51 7.32 -5.43 7.90
N LEU A 52 7.26 -4.92 6.66
CA LEU A 52 6.38 -3.80 6.32
C LEU A 52 4.91 -4.12 6.54
N ALA A 53 4.47 -5.30 6.12
CA ALA A 53 3.07 -5.70 6.28
C ALA A 53 2.71 -5.81 7.76
N GLU A 54 3.59 -6.33 8.59
CA GLU A 54 3.38 -6.41 10.03
C GLU A 54 3.33 -5.01 10.66
N MET A 55 4.29 -4.16 10.34
CA MET A 55 4.36 -2.80 10.85
C MET A 55 3.13 -1.98 10.45
N PHE A 56 2.76 -2.05 9.19
CA PHE A 56 1.59 -1.34 8.65
C PHE A 56 0.30 -1.85 9.28
N GLY A 57 0.18 -3.17 9.47
CA GLY A 57 -0.95 -3.77 10.15
C GLY A 57 -1.12 -3.28 11.59
N ARG A 58 -0.03 -3.06 12.30
CA ARG A 58 -0.06 -2.50 13.66
C ARG A 58 -0.51 -1.04 13.66
N LEU A 59 -0.04 -0.25 12.70
CA LEU A 59 -0.42 1.16 12.57
C LEU A 59 -1.90 1.33 12.20
N MET A 60 -2.39 0.50 11.29
CA MET A 60 -3.74 0.62 10.77
C MET A 60 -4.79 -0.06 11.64
N GLY A 61 -4.44 -1.12 12.33
CA GLY A 61 -5.42 -2.04 12.92
C GLY A 61 -6.17 -2.81 11.83
N PRO A 62 -7.29 -3.46 12.16
CA PRO A 62 -8.11 -4.14 11.14
C PRO A 62 -8.46 -3.19 10.02
N MET A 63 -8.18 -3.63 8.78
CA MET A 63 -8.35 -2.78 7.60
C MET A 63 -9.06 -3.50 6.48
N LYS A 64 -9.65 -2.72 5.58
CA LYS A 64 -10.24 -3.21 4.35
C LYS A 64 -9.92 -2.27 3.20
N THR A 65 -9.53 -2.87 2.08
CA THR A 65 -9.16 -2.14 0.88
C THR A 65 -10.23 -2.30 -0.19
N GLU A 66 -10.59 -1.19 -0.83
CA GLU A 66 -11.52 -1.14 -1.95
C GLU A 66 -10.85 -0.52 -3.16
N ILE A 67 -10.89 -1.21 -4.30
CA ILE A 67 -10.38 -0.67 -5.56
C ILE A 67 -11.46 0.25 -6.14
N LEU A 68 -11.12 1.54 -6.31
CA LEU A 68 -12.04 2.54 -6.82
C LEU A 68 -11.94 2.69 -8.35
N VAL A 69 -10.72 2.62 -8.89
CA VAL A 69 -10.45 2.67 -10.32
C VAL A 69 -9.42 1.61 -10.65
N TYR A 70 -9.68 0.84 -11.69
CA TYR A 70 -8.79 -0.19 -12.20
C TYR A 70 -8.54 0.04 -13.68
N LEU A 71 -7.29 0.24 -14.06
CA LEU A 71 -6.88 0.44 -15.45
C LEU A 71 -5.81 -0.58 -15.82
N GLU A 72 -5.99 -1.22 -16.96
CA GLU A 72 -5.05 -2.21 -17.46
C GLU A 72 -4.64 -1.86 -18.89
N ASP A 73 -3.32 -1.84 -19.14
CA ASP A 73 -2.76 -1.61 -20.46
C ASP A 73 -1.49 -2.45 -20.61
N GLY A 74 -1.54 -3.43 -21.51
CA GLY A 74 -0.43 -4.35 -21.73
C GLY A 74 -0.09 -5.10 -20.44
N ASP A 75 1.18 -5.03 -20.05
CA ASP A 75 1.68 -5.69 -18.84
C ASP A 75 1.46 -4.86 -17.57
N TRP A 76 0.91 -3.67 -17.69
CA TRP A 76 0.72 -2.75 -16.56
C TRP A 76 -0.73 -2.69 -16.11
N VAL A 77 -0.88 -2.60 -14.79
CA VAL A 77 -2.16 -2.30 -14.14
C VAL A 77 -1.93 -1.11 -13.21
N SER A 78 -2.84 -0.15 -13.25
CA SER A 78 -2.85 0.98 -12.32
C SER A 78 -4.16 0.96 -11.54
N VAL A 79 -4.07 1.11 -10.23
CA VAL A 79 -5.26 1.15 -9.37
C VAL A 79 -5.23 2.39 -8.48
N TYR A 80 -6.41 3.00 -8.37
CA TYR A 80 -6.71 3.98 -7.34
C TYR A 80 -7.57 3.25 -6.31
N TYR A 81 -7.13 3.24 -5.05
CA TYR A 81 -7.77 2.43 -4.03
C TYR A 81 -7.92 3.19 -2.72
N ARG A 82 -8.90 2.77 -1.93
CA ARG A 82 -9.18 3.32 -0.61
C ARG A 82 -8.92 2.25 0.43
N THR A 83 -8.22 2.61 1.50
CA THR A 83 -8.06 1.78 2.69
C THR A 83 -8.80 2.42 3.85
N VAL A 84 -9.67 1.65 4.48
CA VAL A 84 -10.40 2.05 5.68
C VAL A 84 -9.93 1.15 6.81
N ALA A 85 -9.63 1.73 7.96
CA ALA A 85 -9.14 0.98 9.12
C ALA A 85 -9.66 1.58 10.41
N SER A 86 -9.56 0.81 11.50
CA SER A 86 -10.03 1.23 12.82
C SER A 86 -8.94 1.88 13.67
N GLY A 87 -7.69 1.89 13.20
CA GLY A 87 -6.55 2.41 13.94
C GLY A 87 -5.95 1.39 14.92
N PRO A 88 -4.77 1.69 15.49
CA PRO A 88 -4.07 0.74 16.36
C PRO A 88 -4.80 0.46 17.68
N ASP A 89 -5.65 1.39 18.13
CA ASP A 89 -6.44 1.27 19.34
C ASP A 89 -7.89 0.82 19.09
N GLY A 90 -8.29 0.68 17.82
CA GLY A 90 -9.66 0.36 17.43
C GLY A 90 -10.62 1.55 17.43
N ASP A 91 -10.19 2.72 17.87
CA ASP A 91 -11.02 3.91 18.05
C ASP A 91 -10.56 5.12 17.22
N THR A 92 -9.57 4.93 16.37
CA THR A 92 -9.05 6.00 15.52
C THR A 92 -9.35 5.68 14.06
N PRO A 93 -10.55 6.05 13.53
CA PRO A 93 -10.90 5.73 12.16
C PRO A 93 -9.92 6.34 11.16
N ILE A 94 -9.42 5.50 10.27
CA ILE A 94 -8.46 5.90 9.25
C ILE A 94 -9.09 5.65 7.88
N LYS A 95 -8.96 6.63 6.99
CA LYS A 95 -9.40 6.52 5.61
C LYS A 95 -8.38 7.22 4.72
N ILE A 96 -7.68 6.45 3.90
CA ILE A 96 -6.68 6.98 2.95
C ILE A 96 -6.96 6.46 1.56
N GLU A 97 -6.62 7.27 0.56
CA GLU A 97 -6.70 6.89 -0.84
C GLU A 97 -5.31 6.98 -1.45
N SER A 98 -4.96 6.02 -2.28
CA SER A 98 -3.61 5.84 -2.77
C SER A 98 -3.60 5.30 -4.19
N LEU A 99 -2.43 5.35 -4.83
CA LEU A 99 -2.20 4.82 -6.16
C LEU A 99 -1.13 3.74 -6.13
N LEU A 100 -1.36 2.68 -6.87
CA LEU A 100 -0.39 1.59 -7.01
C LEU A 100 -0.38 1.12 -8.45
N MET A 101 0.81 0.98 -9.02
CA MET A 101 1.01 0.42 -10.35
C MET A 101 1.73 -0.91 -10.22
N PHE A 102 1.27 -1.89 -10.98
CA PHE A 102 1.83 -3.23 -11.07
C PHE A 102 2.31 -3.49 -12.48
N ARG A 103 3.52 -4.01 -12.64
CA ARG A 103 3.94 -4.60 -13.90
C ARG A 103 3.97 -6.12 -13.75
N PHE A 104 3.42 -6.81 -14.74
CA PHE A 104 3.27 -8.26 -14.72
C PHE A 104 4.25 -8.94 -15.68
N GLU A 105 4.77 -10.07 -15.26
CA GLU A 105 5.51 -11.02 -16.11
C GLU A 105 4.91 -12.40 -15.89
N GLN A 106 4.45 -13.02 -16.99
CA GLN A 106 3.84 -14.35 -16.97
C GLN A 106 2.73 -14.47 -15.90
N GLY A 107 1.92 -13.44 -15.79
CA GLY A 107 0.77 -13.44 -14.88
C GLY A 107 1.07 -13.13 -13.42
N LEU A 108 2.32 -12.82 -13.07
CA LEU A 108 2.76 -12.51 -11.71
C LEU A 108 3.34 -11.10 -11.63
N ILE A 109 3.33 -10.53 -10.43
CA ILE A 109 3.78 -9.16 -10.20
C ILE A 109 5.31 -9.11 -10.23
N ALA A 110 5.87 -8.36 -11.19
CA ALA A 110 7.32 -8.22 -11.37
C ALA A 110 7.82 -6.84 -10.93
N GLU A 111 6.94 -5.86 -10.81
CA GLU A 111 7.31 -4.52 -10.35
C GLU A 111 6.13 -3.85 -9.68
N LEU A 112 6.41 -3.08 -8.63
CA LEU A 112 5.43 -2.31 -7.87
C LEU A 112 5.88 -0.86 -7.77
N ILE A 113 4.99 0.07 -8.15
CA ILE A 113 5.21 1.50 -7.94
C ILE A 113 4.05 2.01 -7.10
N SER A 114 4.34 2.38 -5.85
CA SER A 114 3.33 2.75 -4.88
C SER A 114 3.46 4.21 -4.47
N LYS A 115 2.32 4.91 -4.41
CA LYS A 115 2.21 6.25 -3.85
C LYS A 115 1.07 6.24 -2.83
N ILE A 116 1.44 6.03 -1.57
CA ILE A 116 0.51 6.04 -0.45
C ILE A 116 0.38 7.48 0.04
N ASP A 117 -0.84 7.88 0.39
CA ASP A 117 -1.08 9.18 1.04
C ASP A 117 -0.61 9.10 2.50
N SER A 118 0.71 9.10 2.68
CA SER A 118 1.35 8.96 3.98
C SER A 118 1.07 10.14 4.90
N LEU A 119 0.99 11.35 4.34
CA LEU A 119 0.71 12.55 5.13
C LEU A 119 -0.67 12.47 5.77
N ALA A 120 -1.69 12.13 4.97
CA ALA A 120 -3.04 11.94 5.51
C ALA A 120 -3.09 10.84 6.57
N LEU A 121 -2.35 9.75 6.35
CA LEU A 121 -2.26 8.67 7.32
C LEU A 121 -1.69 9.15 8.66
N PHE A 122 -0.54 9.83 8.62
CA PHE A 122 0.11 10.28 9.86
C PHE A 122 -0.65 11.40 10.57
N GLU A 123 -1.36 12.26 9.82
CA GLU A 123 -2.28 13.23 10.43
C GLU A 123 -3.43 12.52 11.16
N GLN A 124 -4.05 11.53 10.52
CA GLN A 124 -5.17 10.78 11.12
C GLN A 124 -4.74 9.94 12.31
N LEU A 125 -3.51 9.44 12.31
CA LEU A 125 -2.93 8.71 13.45
C LEU A 125 -2.52 9.63 14.61
N GLY A 126 -2.56 10.94 14.42
CA GLY A 126 -2.12 11.89 15.43
C GLY A 126 -0.60 11.99 15.58
N GLN A 127 0.16 11.43 14.65
CA GLN A 127 1.62 11.50 14.64
C GLN A 127 2.13 12.81 14.07
N MET A 128 1.30 13.50 13.30
CA MET A 128 1.56 14.84 12.77
C MET A 128 0.39 15.74 13.17
N PRO A 129 0.62 17.05 13.31
CA PRO A 129 -0.47 17.98 13.64
C PRO A 129 -1.57 17.91 12.59
N PRO A 130 -2.85 18.09 12.99
CA PRO A 130 -3.93 18.20 12.02
C PRO A 130 -3.68 19.39 11.09
N ASP A 131 -4.16 19.30 9.87
CA ASP A 131 -4.01 20.33 8.85
C ASP A 131 -2.55 20.65 8.48
N THR A 132 -1.63 19.69 8.68
CA THR A 132 -0.22 19.85 8.29
C THR A 132 -0.07 20.19 6.81
N LEU A 133 -0.80 19.48 5.94
CA LEU A 133 -0.76 19.73 4.50
C LEU A 133 -1.18 21.15 4.17
N LEU A 134 -2.30 21.60 4.73
CA LEU A 134 -2.80 22.96 4.52
C LEU A 134 -1.84 24.02 5.08
N GLY A 135 -1.28 23.74 6.25
CA GLY A 135 -0.27 24.61 6.86
C GLY A 135 0.96 24.76 5.98
N CYS A 136 1.45 23.66 5.40
CA CYS A 136 2.59 23.70 4.50
C CYS A 136 2.26 24.46 3.20
N PHE A 137 1.06 24.31 2.66
CA PHE A 137 0.64 25.08 1.50
C PHE A 137 0.58 26.58 1.79
N SER A 138 0.29 26.99 3.01
CA SER A 138 0.30 28.40 3.39
C SER A 138 1.71 28.90 3.80
N GLY A 139 2.74 28.10 3.60
CA GLY A 139 4.13 28.48 3.81
C GLY A 139 4.68 28.25 5.20
N GLN A 140 3.93 27.55 6.07
CA GLN A 140 4.43 27.19 7.39
C GLN A 140 5.53 26.16 7.28
N CYS A 141 6.59 26.32 8.08
CA CYS A 141 7.65 25.34 8.20
C CYS A 141 7.48 24.56 9.49
N LEU A 142 7.48 23.23 9.38
CA LEU A 142 7.50 22.35 10.54
C LEU A 142 8.96 22.22 11.00
N THR A 143 9.32 22.96 12.02
CA THR A 143 10.64 22.86 12.63
C THR A 143 10.55 22.43 14.07
N CYS A 144 11.37 21.43 14.42
CA CYS A 144 11.59 21.09 15.82
C CYS A 144 12.64 22.05 16.37
N LYS A 145 12.26 22.80 17.35
CA LYS A 145 13.19 23.64 18.11
C LYS A 145 13.65 22.90 19.37
#